data_2965fba19a5bead695074e1c7c5c66ff
#
_entry.id   2965fba19a5bead695074e1c7c5c66ff
#
_cell.length_a   1.000
_cell.length_b   1.000
_cell.length_c   1.000
_cell.angle_alpha   90.00
_cell.angle_beta   90.00
_cell.angle_gamma   90.00
#
_symmetry.space_group_name_H-M   'P 1'
#
loop_
_entity.id
_entity.type
_entity.pdbx_description
1 polymer ?
#
loop_
_entity_poly.entity_id
_entity_poly.type
_entity_poly.pdbx_seq_one_letter_code
_entity_poly.pdbx_strand_id
1 'polypeptide(L)'
;MLENPSDAKAIAMKIIDASRAREAARKAREMTRRKGLLDGMGLPGKLADCQEKDPALSELYLVEGESAGGSAKQGRNRQNQAILPLKGKILNTQRARIDKVLGSEEIITLITAMGCGVNDEFDVSKLRYHSIIIMTDADVDGSHIRTLLLTFFNRQFKELVDKGYIYIAQPPLYKVKKGKKDMYLKDDAALNEFLLNKISESQILKINKTKKMSPENLEKLLKSYSDFVSLTEVPEINIHSDVLKTLVLHEEFPSKPNEKSLNNWIKGLNKKLSDKATAKNSVKLDEKRKNIIFERFEYGNSVANIIPFSFFKSKSYKIIMSLKVSSKEIKLGTSSLENNDCLLYTSPSPRDLD
;
A
#
# COMPACT_ATOMS: atom_id res chain seq x y z
N MET A 1 0.01 62.54 19.67
CA MET A 1 0.24 61.54 18.62
C MET A 1 -0.26 61.99 17.23
N LEU A 2 -1.36 62.70 17.13
CA LEU A 2 -1.89 63.20 15.87
C LEU A 2 -1.08 64.43 15.33
N GLU A 3 -0.43 65.19 16.23
CA GLU A 3 0.35 66.40 15.87
C GLU A 3 1.74 66.08 15.31
N ASN A 4 2.34 64.94 15.69
CA ASN A 4 3.65 64.51 15.17
C ASN A 4 3.63 63.01 14.79
N PRO A 5 3.19 62.67 13.56
CA PRO A 5 3.05 61.28 13.14
C PRO A 5 4.38 60.53 13.06
N SER A 6 5.49 61.21 12.75
CA SER A 6 6.83 60.62 12.69
C SER A 6 7.31 60.11 14.05
N ASP A 7 7.11 60.91 15.11
CA ASP A 7 7.52 60.56 16.46
C ASP A 7 6.62 59.48 17.05
N ALA A 8 5.31 59.52 16.74
CA ALA A 8 4.37 58.51 17.11
C ALA A 8 4.74 57.14 16.47
N LYS A 9 5.15 57.14 15.22
CA LYS A 9 5.62 55.89 14.51
C LYS A 9 6.92 55.38 15.13
N ALA A 10 7.88 56.25 15.44
CA ALA A 10 9.15 55.88 16.06
C ALA A 10 8.94 55.25 17.45
N ILE A 11 8.04 55.83 18.29
CA ILE A 11 7.68 55.30 19.59
C ILE A 11 6.97 53.95 19.45
N ALA A 12 6.01 53.83 18.53
CA ALA A 12 5.31 52.58 18.31
C ALA A 12 6.26 51.45 17.84
N MET A 13 7.20 51.75 16.95
CA MET A 13 8.22 50.77 16.52
C MET A 13 9.11 50.33 17.67
N LYS A 14 9.60 51.28 18.51
CA LYS A 14 10.37 50.93 19.72
C LYS A 14 9.62 50.05 20.70
N ILE A 15 8.33 50.31 20.90
CA ILE A 15 7.48 49.46 21.77
C ILE A 15 7.35 48.03 21.18
N ILE A 16 7.13 47.91 19.87
CA ILE A 16 7.03 46.64 19.18
C ILE A 16 8.35 45.87 19.28
N ASP A 17 9.49 46.54 19.02
CA ASP A 17 10.81 45.93 19.11
C ASP A 17 11.17 45.50 20.53
N ALA A 18 10.84 46.30 21.51
CA ALA A 18 11.03 45.94 22.93
C ALA A 18 10.10 44.76 23.36
N SER A 19 8.91 44.69 22.81
CA SER A 19 8.01 43.54 23.03
C SER A 19 8.56 42.26 22.39
N ARG A 20 9.02 42.36 21.15
CA ARG A 20 9.67 41.24 20.45
C ARG A 20 10.93 40.77 21.15
N ALA A 21 11.79 41.67 21.61
CA ALA A 21 13.00 41.35 22.36
C ALA A 21 12.68 40.64 23.69
N ARG A 22 11.68 41.11 24.42
CA ARG A 22 11.22 40.44 25.65
C ARG A 22 10.66 39.07 25.40
N GLU A 23 9.88 38.91 24.33
CA GLU A 23 9.32 37.62 23.97
C GLU A 23 10.42 36.65 23.52
N ALA A 24 11.41 37.12 22.74
CA ALA A 24 12.57 36.33 22.34
C ALA A 24 13.42 35.90 23.56
N ALA A 25 13.67 36.84 24.52
CA ALA A 25 14.40 36.52 25.74
C ALA A 25 13.64 35.51 26.62
N ARG A 26 12.31 35.64 26.73
CA ARG A 26 11.47 34.65 27.44
C ARG A 26 11.56 33.27 26.78
N LYS A 27 11.43 33.22 25.45
CA LYS A 27 11.55 31.98 24.69
C LYS A 27 12.93 31.35 24.82
N ALA A 28 14.01 32.16 24.77
CA ALA A 28 15.37 31.69 24.99
C ALA A 28 15.58 31.10 26.39
N ARG A 29 15.08 31.74 27.43
CA ARG A 29 15.14 31.20 28.80
C ARG A 29 14.33 29.91 28.94
N GLU A 30 13.18 29.86 28.34
CA GLU A 30 12.32 28.67 28.33
C GLU A 30 12.95 27.52 27.57
N MET A 31 13.64 27.80 26.44
CA MET A 31 14.44 26.81 25.69
C MET A 31 15.65 26.33 26.50
N THR A 32 16.38 27.22 27.17
CA THR A 32 17.52 26.85 28.04
C THR A 32 17.05 26.00 29.23
N ARG A 33 15.90 26.34 29.83
CA ARG A 33 15.29 25.53 30.90
C ARG A 33 14.82 24.17 30.39
N ARG A 34 14.31 24.09 29.16
CA ARG A 34 13.92 22.81 28.49
C ARG A 34 15.13 21.99 28.08
N LYS A 35 16.25 22.60 27.65
CA LYS A 35 17.52 21.91 27.41
C LYS A 35 18.02 21.20 28.69
N GLY A 36 18.04 21.88 29.82
CA GLY A 36 18.38 21.27 31.12
C GLY A 36 17.38 20.18 31.59
N LEU A 37 16.15 20.20 31.10
CA LEU A 37 15.17 19.15 31.34
C LEU A 37 15.43 17.90 30.49
N LEU A 38 15.96 18.02 29.25
CA LEU A 38 16.32 16.87 28.39
C LEU A 38 17.54 16.12 28.97
N ASP A 39 18.53 16.82 29.54
CA ASP A 39 19.70 16.22 30.20
C ASP A 39 19.42 15.59 31.58
N GLY A 40 18.37 16.03 32.27
CA GLY A 40 17.98 15.54 33.59
C GLY A 40 16.73 14.64 33.64
N MET A 41 15.99 14.50 32.55
CA MET A 41 14.83 13.62 32.46
C MET A 41 15.27 12.20 32.30
N GLY A 42 14.94 11.33 33.25
CA GLY A 42 14.94 9.88 33.05
C GLY A 42 14.07 9.49 31.88
N LEU A 43 14.14 8.24 31.48
CA LEU A 43 13.35 7.70 30.36
C LEU A 43 11.86 8.05 30.47
N PRO A 44 11.17 8.32 29.35
CA PRO A 44 9.75 8.67 29.38
C PRO A 44 8.93 7.61 30.09
N GLY A 45 8.04 7.99 30.99
CA GLY A 45 7.20 7.06 31.75
C GLY A 45 6.31 6.16 30.89
N LYS A 46 6.03 6.59 29.64
CA LYS A 46 5.28 5.80 28.66
C LYS A 46 6.13 4.72 27.97
N LEU A 47 7.45 4.86 27.97
CA LEU A 47 8.36 3.91 27.34
C LEU A 47 8.42 2.62 28.16
N ALA A 48 8.05 1.52 27.53
CA ALA A 48 8.37 0.19 28.06
C ALA A 48 9.69 -0.26 27.43
N ASP A 49 10.79 0.02 28.10
CA ASP A 49 12.14 -0.25 27.60
C ASP A 49 12.48 -1.74 27.53
N CYS A 50 13.51 -2.10 26.74
CA CYS A 50 14.07 -3.42 26.67
C CYS A 50 15.25 -3.58 27.67
N GLN A 51 15.66 -4.82 27.90
CA GLN A 51 16.79 -5.15 28.78
C GLN A 51 18.13 -5.04 28.09
N GLU A 52 18.15 -5.21 26.75
CA GLU A 52 19.34 -5.13 25.93
C GLU A 52 19.90 -3.72 25.95
N LYS A 53 21.24 -3.62 26.02
CA LYS A 53 21.97 -2.34 26.04
C LYS A 53 22.70 -2.07 24.73
N ASP A 54 22.93 -3.11 23.91
CA ASP A 54 23.52 -2.94 22.59
C ASP A 54 22.47 -2.39 21.63
N PRO A 55 22.65 -1.17 21.09
CA PRO A 55 21.70 -0.57 20.15
C PRO A 55 21.48 -1.41 18.89
N ALA A 56 22.51 -2.17 18.46
CA ALA A 56 22.43 -3.01 17.27
C ALA A 56 21.47 -4.18 17.44
N LEU A 57 21.23 -4.63 18.67
CA LEU A 57 20.35 -5.72 19.02
C LEU A 57 19.01 -5.23 19.57
N SER A 58 18.82 -3.92 19.72
CA SER A 58 17.65 -3.31 20.36
C SER A 58 16.72 -2.70 19.33
N GLU A 59 15.42 -2.94 19.53
CA GLU A 59 14.32 -2.48 18.67
C GLU A 59 13.38 -1.56 19.43
N LEU A 60 13.02 -0.41 18.84
CA LEU A 60 12.01 0.51 19.37
C LEU A 60 10.76 0.46 18.48
N TYR A 61 9.65 0.01 19.02
CA TYR A 61 8.35 0.03 18.35
C TYR A 61 7.57 1.29 18.71
N LEU A 62 7.27 2.12 17.72
CA LEU A 62 6.39 3.28 17.84
C LEU A 62 4.97 2.83 17.50
N VAL A 63 4.10 2.78 18.51
CA VAL A 63 2.77 2.19 18.38
C VAL A 63 1.70 3.26 18.50
N GLU A 64 0.65 3.16 17.70
CA GLU A 64 -0.49 4.07 17.74
C GLU A 64 -1.37 3.81 18.95
N GLY A 65 -1.41 4.79 19.86
CA GLY A 65 -2.31 4.81 21.02
C GLY A 65 -1.93 3.90 22.19
N GLU A 66 -2.56 4.16 23.31
CA GLU A 66 -2.32 3.44 24.57
C GLU A 66 -2.87 2.00 24.54
N SER A 67 -3.98 1.77 23.83
CA SER A 67 -4.60 0.44 23.73
C SER A 67 -3.70 -0.54 22.97
N ALA A 68 -3.28 -0.18 21.77
CA ALA A 68 -2.34 -1.00 20.99
C ALA A 68 -0.98 -1.12 21.68
N GLY A 69 -0.53 -0.03 22.36
CA GLY A 69 0.65 -0.04 23.23
C GLY A 69 0.57 -1.06 24.35
N GLY A 70 -0.61 -1.21 24.97
CA GLY A 70 -0.87 -2.22 26.01
C GLY A 70 -0.72 -3.65 25.49
N SER A 71 -1.34 -3.94 24.33
CA SER A 71 -1.23 -5.25 23.66
C SER A 71 0.20 -5.55 23.22
N ALA A 72 0.89 -4.55 22.63
CA ALA A 72 2.28 -4.69 22.22
C ALA A 72 3.22 -4.94 23.40
N LYS A 73 3.01 -4.26 24.55
CA LYS A 73 3.77 -4.50 25.79
C LYS A 73 3.61 -5.92 26.31
N GLN A 74 2.44 -6.53 26.13
CA GLN A 74 2.19 -7.92 26.55
C GLN A 74 2.83 -8.93 25.60
N GLY A 75 2.77 -8.68 24.29
CA GLY A 75 3.25 -9.60 23.25
C GLY A 75 4.74 -9.50 22.92
N ARG A 76 5.45 -8.43 23.37
CA ARG A 76 6.85 -8.18 22.99
C ARG A 76 7.85 -9.18 23.61
N ASN A 77 8.98 -9.33 22.98
CA ASN A 77 10.16 -9.86 23.65
C ASN A 77 10.81 -8.76 24.50
N ARG A 78 10.73 -8.91 25.84
CA ARG A 78 11.27 -7.90 26.77
C ARG A 78 12.78 -7.75 26.73
N GLN A 79 13.48 -8.75 26.19
CA GLN A 79 14.92 -8.72 26.10
C GLN A 79 15.39 -7.61 25.16
N ASN A 80 14.86 -7.55 23.95
CA ASN A 80 15.36 -6.67 22.86
C ASN A 80 14.31 -5.71 22.29
N GLN A 81 13.03 -5.80 22.67
CA GLN A 81 11.95 -4.97 22.11
C GLN A 81 11.45 -3.96 23.13
N ALA A 82 11.60 -2.67 22.80
CA ALA A 82 11.02 -1.55 23.52
C ALA A 82 9.74 -1.07 22.84
N ILE A 83 8.75 -0.62 23.62
CA ILE A 83 7.47 -0.12 23.11
C ILE A 83 7.24 1.30 23.58
N LEU A 84 6.99 2.21 22.65
CA LEU A 84 6.60 3.59 22.89
C LEU A 84 5.24 3.87 22.27
N PRO A 85 4.14 3.93 23.04
CA PRO A 85 2.86 4.36 22.53
C PRO A 85 2.84 5.88 22.29
N LEU A 86 2.32 6.28 21.13
CA LEU A 86 2.15 7.68 20.75
C LEU A 86 0.68 8.09 20.94
N LYS A 87 0.44 9.29 21.45
CA LYS A 87 -0.89 9.85 21.64
C LYS A 87 -1.43 10.46 20.35
N GLY A 88 -1.98 9.63 19.45
CA GLY A 88 -2.59 10.10 18.21
C GLY A 88 -1.61 10.76 17.24
N LYS A 89 -2.09 11.72 16.46
CA LYS A 89 -1.33 12.40 15.40
C LYS A 89 -0.27 13.33 15.98
N ILE A 90 0.99 13.09 15.69
CA ILE A 90 2.08 13.98 16.08
C ILE A 90 2.04 15.30 15.29
N LEU A 91 2.75 16.32 15.77
CA LEU A 91 2.87 17.60 15.08
C LEU A 91 3.51 17.41 13.70
N ASN A 92 2.89 18.00 12.65
CA ASN A 92 3.49 18.04 11.32
C ASN A 92 4.74 18.96 11.33
N THR A 93 5.90 18.33 11.21
CA THR A 93 7.20 19.02 11.25
C THR A 93 7.61 19.63 9.91
N GLN A 94 6.84 19.43 8.83
CA GLN A 94 7.20 19.93 7.49
C GLN A 94 7.32 21.44 7.41
N ARG A 95 6.41 22.16 8.09
CA ARG A 95 6.37 23.63 8.12
C ARG A 95 6.51 24.21 9.54
N ALA A 96 6.61 23.36 10.54
CA ALA A 96 6.71 23.81 11.92
C ALA A 96 8.11 24.37 12.20
N ARG A 97 8.13 25.49 12.91
CA ARG A 97 9.39 26.06 13.44
C ARG A 97 9.90 25.15 14.55
N ILE A 98 11.23 25.13 14.72
CA ILE A 98 11.90 24.27 15.69
C ILE A 98 11.40 24.46 17.13
N ASP A 99 11.07 25.70 17.50
CA ASP A 99 10.51 26.03 18.82
C ASP A 99 9.14 25.33 19.05
N LYS A 100 8.31 25.20 18.02
CA LYS A 100 7.06 24.43 18.10
C LYS A 100 7.29 22.93 18.13
N VAL A 101 8.27 22.45 17.37
CA VAL A 101 8.65 21.01 17.33
C VAL A 101 9.09 20.59 18.74
N LEU A 102 10.01 21.34 19.36
CA LEU A 102 10.49 21.11 20.73
C LEU A 102 9.47 21.50 21.81
N GLY A 103 8.32 22.07 21.44
CA GLY A 103 7.17 22.33 22.34
C GLY A 103 6.18 21.17 22.39
N SER A 104 6.28 20.17 21.48
CA SER A 104 5.38 19.04 21.44
C SER A 104 5.83 17.94 22.40
N GLU A 105 4.97 17.57 23.34
CA GLU A 105 5.25 16.53 24.34
C GLU A 105 5.58 15.18 23.68
N GLU A 106 4.84 14.82 22.64
CA GLU A 106 5.04 13.54 21.93
C GLU A 106 6.41 13.49 21.22
N ILE A 107 6.83 14.63 20.63
CA ILE A 107 8.13 14.72 19.96
C ILE A 107 9.27 14.69 20.98
N ILE A 108 9.13 15.42 22.09
CA ILE A 108 10.12 15.38 23.20
C ILE A 108 10.25 13.94 23.72
N THR A 109 9.11 13.28 23.96
CA THR A 109 9.07 11.89 24.41
C THR A 109 9.83 10.96 23.46
N LEU A 110 9.63 11.14 22.15
CA LEU A 110 10.30 10.34 21.13
C LEU A 110 11.82 10.61 21.09
N ILE A 111 12.24 11.88 21.12
CA ILE A 111 13.66 12.26 21.16
C ILE A 111 14.34 11.70 22.42
N THR A 112 13.70 11.85 23.58
CA THR A 112 14.22 11.34 24.86
C THR A 112 14.32 9.81 24.86
N ALA A 113 13.35 9.11 24.28
CA ALA A 113 13.38 7.65 24.14
C ALA A 113 14.57 7.18 23.27
N MET A 114 14.85 7.88 22.16
CA MET A 114 15.96 7.57 21.27
C MET A 114 17.33 7.86 21.90
N GLY A 115 17.45 8.89 22.74
CA GLY A 115 18.65 9.22 23.48
C GLY A 115 19.77 9.89 22.67
N CYS A 116 19.55 10.19 21.39
CA CYS A 116 20.58 10.72 20.48
C CYS A 116 20.61 12.25 20.35
N GLY A 117 19.80 12.96 21.15
CA GLY A 117 19.70 14.43 21.05
C GLY A 117 18.99 14.91 19.77
N VAL A 118 19.03 16.22 19.49
CA VAL A 118 18.41 16.83 18.30
C VAL A 118 19.20 18.06 17.86
N ASN A 119 19.24 18.38 16.56
CA ASN A 119 19.97 19.50 15.95
C ASN A 119 21.49 19.49 16.31
N ASP A 120 22.00 20.56 16.91
CA ASP A 120 23.41 20.73 17.26
C ASP A 120 23.89 19.70 18.29
N GLU A 121 22.99 19.10 19.06
CA GLU A 121 23.27 18.06 20.06
C GLU A 121 23.07 16.65 19.52
N PHE A 122 22.68 16.51 18.25
CA PHE A 122 22.45 15.21 17.65
C PHE A 122 23.76 14.43 17.51
N ASP A 123 23.78 13.25 18.12
CA ASP A 123 24.90 12.31 18.06
C ASP A 123 24.38 10.90 17.88
N VAL A 124 24.56 10.37 16.69
CA VAL A 124 24.08 9.03 16.32
C VAL A 124 24.74 7.92 17.15
N SER A 125 25.93 8.15 17.70
CA SER A 125 26.62 7.17 18.57
C SER A 125 25.91 6.94 19.90
N LYS A 126 25.07 7.90 20.33
CA LYS A 126 24.24 7.82 21.54
C LYS A 126 22.85 7.21 21.28
N LEU A 127 22.54 6.84 20.02
CA LEU A 127 21.27 6.23 19.69
C LEU A 127 21.11 4.89 20.42
N ARG A 128 19.97 4.72 21.06
CA ARG A 128 19.68 3.53 21.89
C ARG A 128 19.15 2.34 21.13
N TYR A 129 18.65 2.54 19.89
CA TYR A 129 18.01 1.51 19.08
C TYR A 129 18.40 1.69 17.63
N HIS A 130 19.04 0.70 17.01
CA HIS A 130 19.35 0.71 15.58
C HIS A 130 18.18 0.21 14.71
N SER A 131 17.09 -0.25 15.34
CA SER A 131 15.86 -0.60 14.65
C SER A 131 14.69 0.17 15.27
N ILE A 132 14.21 1.19 14.55
CA ILE A 132 13.05 1.99 14.95
C ILE A 132 11.89 1.61 14.04
N ILE A 133 10.89 0.91 14.58
CA ILE A 133 9.79 0.32 13.82
C ILE A 133 8.52 1.12 14.03
N ILE A 134 8.01 1.73 12.97
CA ILE A 134 6.72 2.41 12.97
C ILE A 134 5.64 1.36 12.78
N MET A 135 4.79 1.18 13.80
CA MET A 135 3.70 0.20 13.81
C MET A 135 2.38 0.91 14.05
N THR A 136 1.68 1.22 12.96
CA THR A 136 0.36 1.86 12.93
C THR A 136 -0.67 0.92 12.34
N ASP A 137 -1.95 1.17 12.60
CA ASP A 137 -3.04 0.40 12.01
C ASP A 137 -3.08 0.53 10.48
N ALA A 138 -3.68 -0.45 9.81
CA ALA A 138 -3.80 -0.49 8.34
C ALA A 138 -4.99 0.35 7.84
N ASP A 139 -5.26 1.49 8.46
CA ASP A 139 -6.34 2.40 8.11
C ASP A 139 -5.82 3.79 7.65
N VAL A 140 -6.73 4.70 7.39
CA VAL A 140 -6.41 6.06 6.91
C VAL A 140 -5.66 6.88 7.97
N ASP A 141 -6.04 6.75 9.24
CA ASP A 141 -5.42 7.48 10.35
C ASP A 141 -4.01 6.97 10.62
N GLY A 142 -3.81 5.65 10.64
CA GLY A 142 -2.49 5.03 10.76
C GLY A 142 -1.56 5.38 9.60
N SER A 143 -2.08 5.47 8.38
CA SER A 143 -1.31 5.95 7.20
C SER A 143 -0.87 7.41 7.37
N HIS A 144 -1.73 8.26 7.95
CA HIS A 144 -1.40 9.66 8.23
C HIS A 144 -0.32 9.78 9.33
N ILE A 145 -0.45 9.03 10.43
CA ILE A 145 0.55 9.00 11.51
C ILE A 145 1.90 8.54 10.99
N ARG A 146 1.94 7.47 10.17
CA ARG A 146 3.14 7.00 9.51
C ARG A 146 3.80 8.09 8.66
N THR A 147 3.02 8.82 7.87
CA THR A 147 3.52 9.93 7.05
C THR A 147 4.13 11.04 7.90
N LEU A 148 3.49 11.39 9.02
CA LEU A 148 4.00 12.42 9.95
C LEU A 148 5.31 11.97 10.61
N LEU A 149 5.41 10.71 11.04
CA LEU A 149 6.64 10.14 11.61
C LEU A 149 7.77 10.10 10.60
N LEU A 150 7.52 9.64 9.39
CA LEU A 150 8.53 9.63 8.32
C LEU A 150 9.01 11.05 7.97
N THR A 151 8.09 12.03 7.95
CA THR A 151 8.44 13.45 7.76
C THR A 151 9.32 13.96 8.90
N PHE A 152 9.00 13.61 10.15
CA PHE A 152 9.79 13.95 11.31
C PHE A 152 11.21 13.35 11.22
N PHE A 153 11.34 12.04 10.96
CA PHE A 153 12.66 11.40 10.85
C PHE A 153 13.46 11.96 9.68
N ASN A 154 12.86 12.13 8.52
CA ASN A 154 13.56 12.66 7.35
C ASN A 154 14.07 14.10 7.56
N ARG A 155 13.37 14.92 8.34
CA ARG A 155 13.78 16.32 8.57
C ARG A 155 14.73 16.51 9.72
N GLN A 156 14.52 15.79 10.82
CA GLN A 156 15.29 15.99 12.05
C GLN A 156 16.42 14.98 12.23
N PHE A 157 16.28 13.80 11.59
CA PHE A 157 17.16 12.64 11.80
C PHE A 157 17.49 11.96 10.47
N LYS A 158 17.83 12.76 9.45
CA LYS A 158 18.12 12.24 8.11
C LYS A 158 19.19 11.13 8.13
N GLU A 159 20.20 11.24 8.99
CA GLU A 159 21.24 10.24 9.12
C GLU A 159 20.69 8.87 9.55
N LEU A 160 19.64 8.80 10.38
CA LEU A 160 19.01 7.54 10.76
C LEU A 160 18.26 6.89 9.58
N VAL A 161 17.68 7.73 8.70
CA VAL A 161 17.03 7.25 7.48
C VAL A 161 18.08 6.72 6.49
N ASP A 162 19.16 7.47 6.29
CA ASP A 162 20.25 7.12 5.37
C ASP A 162 20.99 5.84 5.82
N LYS A 163 21.11 5.61 7.13
CA LYS A 163 21.66 4.38 7.72
C LYS A 163 20.69 3.20 7.72
N GLY A 164 19.42 3.41 7.32
CA GLY A 164 18.44 2.34 7.26
C GLY A 164 17.93 1.87 8.61
N TYR A 165 17.94 2.72 9.65
CA TYR A 165 17.45 2.38 10.99
C TYR A 165 15.95 2.53 11.17
N ILE A 166 15.23 3.08 10.17
CA ILE A 166 13.78 3.29 10.21
C ILE A 166 13.09 2.19 9.42
N TYR A 167 12.18 1.48 10.08
CA TYR A 167 11.37 0.39 9.53
C TYR A 167 9.90 0.71 9.62
N ILE A 168 9.12 0.10 8.75
CA ILE A 168 7.65 0.16 8.76
C ILE A 168 7.14 -1.25 8.95
N ALA A 169 6.40 -1.48 10.05
CA ALA A 169 5.69 -2.73 10.25
C ALA A 169 4.54 -2.85 9.25
N GLN A 170 4.36 -4.04 8.68
CA GLN A 170 3.22 -4.35 7.81
C GLN A 170 2.28 -5.29 8.58
N PRO A 171 1.21 -4.74 9.20
CA PRO A 171 0.21 -5.59 9.84
C PRO A 171 -0.52 -6.44 8.80
N PRO A 172 -0.98 -7.65 9.15
CA PRO A 172 -1.79 -8.45 8.26
C PRO A 172 -3.12 -7.74 7.97
N LEU A 173 -3.52 -7.70 6.69
CA LEU A 173 -4.75 -7.03 6.28
C LEU A 173 -6.00 -7.85 6.61
N TYR A 174 -5.89 -9.19 6.65
CA TYR A 174 -7.03 -10.08 6.80
C TYR A 174 -6.83 -11.08 7.94
N LYS A 175 -7.90 -11.32 8.69
CA LYS A 175 -8.03 -12.42 9.64
C LYS A 175 -9.07 -13.39 9.13
N VAL A 176 -8.69 -14.63 8.85
CA VAL A 176 -9.59 -15.69 8.39
C VAL A 176 -9.75 -16.73 9.48
N LYS A 177 -10.99 -17.14 9.76
CA LYS A 177 -11.29 -18.18 10.72
C LYS A 177 -11.62 -19.49 10.00
N LYS A 178 -10.82 -20.54 10.22
CA LYS A 178 -11.08 -21.89 9.72
C LYS A 178 -11.35 -22.82 10.91
N GLY A 179 -12.64 -23.05 11.22
CA GLY A 179 -13.04 -23.80 12.42
C GLY A 179 -12.66 -23.05 13.71
N LYS A 180 -11.79 -23.67 14.53
CA LYS A 180 -11.29 -23.07 15.79
C LYS A 180 -9.96 -22.33 15.64
N LYS A 181 -9.37 -22.32 14.44
CA LYS A 181 -8.05 -21.69 14.18
C LYS A 181 -8.24 -20.37 13.46
N ASP A 182 -7.63 -19.32 14.00
CA ASP A 182 -7.48 -18.03 13.34
C ASP A 182 -6.21 -18.05 12.49
N MET A 183 -6.30 -17.53 11.26
CA MET A 183 -5.18 -17.38 10.34
C MET A 183 -5.12 -15.91 9.87
N TYR A 184 -3.94 -15.33 9.89
CA TYR A 184 -3.72 -13.96 9.43
C TYR A 184 -3.09 -13.99 8.05
N LEU A 185 -3.66 -13.22 7.13
CA LEU A 185 -3.18 -13.11 5.75
C LEU A 185 -2.65 -11.70 5.53
N LYS A 186 -1.48 -11.62 4.92
CA LYS A 186 -0.68 -10.42 4.82
C LYS A 186 -1.34 -9.36 3.92
N ASP A 187 -1.86 -9.79 2.76
CA ASP A 187 -2.31 -8.92 1.68
C ASP A 187 -3.38 -9.61 0.82
N ASP A 188 -3.90 -8.89 -0.18
CA ASP A 188 -4.90 -9.40 -1.13
C ASP A 188 -4.41 -10.64 -1.90
N ALA A 189 -3.12 -10.70 -2.22
CA ALA A 189 -2.53 -11.84 -2.90
C ALA A 189 -2.62 -13.11 -2.05
N ALA A 190 -2.27 -13.02 -0.75
CA ALA A 190 -2.39 -14.13 0.21
C ALA A 190 -3.87 -14.53 0.42
N LEU A 191 -4.80 -13.56 0.43
CA LEU A 191 -6.23 -13.85 0.51
C LEU A 191 -6.72 -14.58 -0.74
N ASN A 192 -6.35 -14.13 -1.92
CA ASN A 192 -6.71 -14.77 -3.19
C ASN A 192 -6.15 -16.20 -3.25
N GLU A 193 -4.89 -16.40 -2.89
CA GLU A 193 -4.28 -17.74 -2.83
C GLU A 193 -5.02 -18.65 -1.86
N PHE A 194 -5.36 -18.16 -0.66
CA PHE A 194 -6.15 -18.90 0.32
C PHE A 194 -7.52 -19.31 -0.23
N LEU A 195 -8.23 -18.37 -0.87
CA LEU A 195 -9.54 -18.62 -1.47
C LEU A 195 -9.48 -19.62 -2.63
N LEU A 196 -8.47 -19.50 -3.51
CA LEU A 196 -8.25 -20.41 -4.61
C LEU A 196 -7.97 -21.84 -4.13
N ASN A 197 -7.11 -21.99 -3.13
CA ASN A 197 -6.83 -23.30 -2.51
C ASN A 197 -8.09 -23.89 -1.86
N LYS A 198 -8.89 -23.08 -1.18
CA LYS A 198 -10.14 -23.54 -0.58
C LYS A 198 -11.17 -23.98 -1.65
N ILE A 199 -11.27 -23.27 -2.74
CA ILE A 199 -12.16 -23.65 -3.85
C ILE A 199 -11.69 -24.97 -4.48
N SER A 200 -10.39 -25.15 -4.73
CA SER A 200 -9.85 -26.37 -5.32
C SER A 200 -10.01 -27.60 -4.41
N GLU A 201 -9.99 -27.41 -3.09
CA GLU A 201 -10.25 -28.47 -2.10
C GLU A 201 -11.73 -28.89 -2.02
N SER A 202 -12.65 -27.92 -2.16
CA SER A 202 -14.07 -28.12 -1.85
C SER A 202 -14.97 -28.26 -3.07
N GLN A 203 -14.49 -27.93 -4.27
CA GLN A 203 -15.33 -27.89 -5.46
C GLN A 203 -14.78 -28.76 -6.60
N ILE A 204 -15.71 -29.27 -7.41
CA ILE A 204 -15.40 -30.04 -8.61
C ILE A 204 -15.98 -29.31 -9.81
N LEU A 205 -15.12 -29.00 -10.80
CA LEU A 205 -15.58 -28.49 -12.08
C LEU A 205 -15.92 -29.67 -13.01
N LYS A 206 -17.21 -29.82 -13.33
CA LYS A 206 -17.67 -30.72 -14.37
C LYS A 206 -17.59 -30.02 -15.73
N ILE A 207 -16.81 -30.57 -16.64
CA ILE A 207 -16.66 -30.06 -18.00
C ILE A 207 -17.88 -30.42 -18.84
N ASN A 208 -18.43 -31.60 -18.60
CA ASN A 208 -19.67 -32.11 -19.19
C ASN A 208 -20.28 -33.16 -18.25
N LYS A 209 -21.39 -33.81 -18.66
CA LYS A 209 -22.09 -34.82 -17.85
C LYS A 209 -21.20 -35.98 -17.36
N THR A 210 -20.11 -36.28 -18.08
CA THR A 210 -19.24 -37.46 -17.83
C THR A 210 -17.83 -37.08 -17.38
N LYS A 211 -17.32 -35.92 -17.76
CA LYS A 211 -15.92 -35.50 -17.51
C LYS A 211 -15.83 -34.47 -16.42
N LYS A 212 -15.04 -34.78 -15.38
CA LYS A 212 -14.66 -33.86 -14.29
C LYS A 212 -13.24 -33.35 -14.52
N MET A 213 -12.96 -32.12 -14.13
CA MET A 213 -11.60 -31.58 -14.11
C MET A 213 -10.87 -32.08 -12.85
N SER A 214 -9.59 -32.41 -12.99
CA SER A 214 -8.80 -32.79 -11.82
C SER A 214 -8.56 -31.56 -10.91
N PRO A 215 -8.40 -31.73 -9.59
CA PRO A 215 -8.12 -30.62 -8.67
C PRO A 215 -6.91 -29.79 -9.09
N GLU A 216 -5.84 -30.43 -9.54
CA GLU A 216 -4.63 -29.76 -10.02
C GLU A 216 -4.87 -28.86 -11.26
N ASN A 217 -5.71 -29.31 -12.19
CA ASN A 217 -6.05 -28.54 -13.38
C ASN A 217 -7.02 -27.41 -13.02
N LEU A 218 -7.91 -27.63 -12.05
CA LEU A 218 -8.79 -26.58 -11.52
C LEU A 218 -7.96 -25.48 -10.82
N GLU A 219 -6.99 -25.86 -10.01
CA GLU A 219 -6.07 -24.90 -9.35
C GLU A 219 -5.29 -24.07 -10.40
N LYS A 220 -4.72 -24.72 -11.42
CA LYS A 220 -4.03 -24.03 -12.51
C LYS A 220 -4.94 -23.06 -13.27
N LEU A 221 -6.19 -23.47 -13.52
CA LEU A 221 -7.18 -22.64 -14.18
C LEU A 221 -7.50 -21.40 -13.32
N LEU A 222 -7.81 -21.60 -12.03
CA LEU A 222 -8.15 -20.53 -11.10
C LEU A 222 -6.99 -19.56 -10.93
N LYS A 223 -5.76 -20.06 -10.82
CA LYS A 223 -4.55 -19.23 -10.76
C LYS A 223 -4.36 -18.40 -12.04
N SER A 224 -4.46 -19.04 -13.20
CA SER A 224 -4.36 -18.33 -14.49
C SER A 224 -5.46 -17.30 -14.67
N TYR A 225 -6.65 -17.53 -14.11
CA TYR A 225 -7.75 -16.57 -14.14
C TYR A 225 -7.49 -15.39 -13.19
N SER A 226 -7.00 -15.66 -11.98
CA SER A 226 -6.61 -14.61 -11.03
C SER A 226 -5.51 -13.70 -11.59
N ASP A 227 -4.48 -14.29 -12.19
CA ASP A 227 -3.41 -13.56 -12.87
C ASP A 227 -3.94 -12.69 -14.01
N PHE A 228 -4.93 -13.20 -14.75
CA PHE A 228 -5.58 -12.47 -15.84
C PHE A 228 -6.44 -11.30 -15.30
N VAL A 229 -7.19 -11.49 -14.23
CA VAL A 229 -7.98 -10.41 -13.60
C VAL A 229 -7.05 -9.31 -13.11
N SER A 230 -5.99 -9.66 -12.39
CA SER A 230 -4.98 -8.69 -11.95
C SER A 230 -4.38 -7.92 -13.13
N LEU A 231 -4.16 -8.57 -14.28
CA LEU A 231 -3.70 -7.92 -15.51
C LEU A 231 -4.67 -6.86 -16.03
N THR A 232 -5.99 -7.08 -15.89
CA THR A 232 -7.00 -6.12 -16.36
C THR A 232 -7.13 -4.88 -15.48
N GLU A 233 -6.59 -4.93 -14.26
CA GLU A 233 -6.62 -3.84 -13.28
C GLU A 233 -5.34 -2.99 -13.28
N VAL A 234 -4.30 -3.39 -14.02
CA VAL A 234 -3.03 -2.66 -14.11
C VAL A 234 -3.18 -1.44 -15.01
N PRO A 235 -3.03 -0.19 -14.49
CA PRO A 235 -3.24 1.04 -15.26
C PRO A 235 -2.25 1.23 -16.43
N GLU A 236 -1.05 0.62 -16.31
CA GLU A 236 0.00 0.71 -17.33
C GLU A 236 -0.34 -0.07 -18.61
N ILE A 237 -1.27 -1.03 -18.52
CA ILE A 237 -1.76 -1.75 -19.67
C ILE A 237 -2.94 -0.97 -20.26
N ASN A 238 -2.64 -0.03 -21.13
CA ASN A 238 -3.65 0.78 -21.81
C ASN A 238 -4.39 -0.03 -22.91
N ILE A 239 -4.90 -1.21 -22.54
CA ILE A 239 -5.69 -2.10 -23.42
C ILE A 239 -7.02 -2.37 -22.74
N HIS A 240 -8.10 -2.10 -23.46
CA HIS A 240 -9.45 -2.28 -22.94
C HIS A 240 -9.71 -3.74 -22.52
N SER A 241 -10.39 -3.96 -21.39
CA SER A 241 -10.66 -5.29 -20.83
C SER A 241 -11.40 -6.23 -21.80
N ASP A 242 -12.31 -5.71 -22.63
CA ASP A 242 -13.03 -6.50 -23.63
C ASP A 242 -12.08 -7.07 -24.71
N VAL A 243 -11.01 -6.35 -25.07
CA VAL A 243 -9.98 -6.85 -25.99
C VAL A 243 -9.18 -7.96 -25.33
N LEU A 244 -8.74 -7.76 -24.08
CA LEU A 244 -8.00 -8.78 -23.34
C LEU A 244 -8.82 -10.07 -23.18
N LYS A 245 -10.11 -9.95 -22.83
CA LYS A 245 -11.04 -11.10 -22.75
C LYS A 245 -11.22 -11.79 -24.09
N THR A 246 -11.28 -11.03 -25.18
CA THR A 246 -11.45 -11.60 -26.53
C THR A 246 -10.17 -12.29 -26.99
N LEU A 247 -8.98 -11.79 -26.61
CA LEU A 247 -7.70 -12.45 -26.91
C LEU A 247 -7.57 -13.83 -26.26
N VAL A 248 -8.15 -14.04 -25.07
CA VAL A 248 -8.19 -15.38 -24.43
C VAL A 248 -8.90 -16.40 -25.34
N LEU A 249 -9.99 -15.97 -25.99
CA LEU A 249 -10.82 -16.83 -26.85
C LEU A 249 -10.35 -16.85 -28.31
N HIS A 250 -9.41 -15.98 -28.69
CA HIS A 250 -8.95 -15.84 -30.06
C HIS A 250 -7.73 -16.73 -30.34
N GLU A 251 -7.39 -16.88 -31.61
CA GLU A 251 -6.17 -17.59 -32.05
C GLU A 251 -4.92 -16.86 -31.55
N GLU A 252 -3.85 -17.60 -31.34
CA GLU A 252 -2.57 -17.04 -30.95
C GLU A 252 -2.04 -16.11 -32.04
N PHE A 253 -1.35 -15.05 -31.63
CA PHE A 253 -0.76 -14.10 -32.56
C PHE A 253 0.30 -14.81 -33.44
N PRO A 254 0.33 -14.58 -34.75
CA PRO A 254 1.24 -15.26 -35.63
C PRO A 254 2.71 -15.09 -35.27
N SER A 255 3.45 -16.19 -35.11
CA SER A 255 4.88 -16.16 -34.74
C SER A 255 5.75 -15.47 -35.82
N LYS A 256 5.36 -15.61 -37.09
CA LYS A 256 5.97 -14.93 -38.26
C LYS A 256 4.89 -14.10 -38.94
N PRO A 257 4.61 -12.88 -38.46
CA PRO A 257 3.53 -12.08 -39.01
C PRO A 257 3.86 -11.61 -40.42
N ASN A 258 2.97 -11.95 -41.35
CA ASN A 258 2.92 -11.39 -42.70
C ASN A 258 1.54 -10.77 -42.94
N GLU A 259 1.40 -9.95 -43.95
CA GLU A 259 0.18 -9.19 -44.24
C GLU A 259 -1.06 -10.08 -44.27
N LYS A 260 -0.99 -11.22 -44.96
CA LYS A 260 -2.11 -12.16 -45.08
C LYS A 260 -2.50 -12.80 -43.76
N SER A 261 -1.50 -13.22 -42.96
CA SER A 261 -1.77 -13.86 -41.65
C SER A 261 -2.32 -12.86 -40.65
N LEU A 262 -1.82 -11.61 -40.65
CA LEU A 262 -2.31 -10.55 -39.79
C LEU A 262 -3.73 -10.12 -40.16
N ASN A 263 -4.02 -9.94 -41.43
CA ASN A 263 -5.37 -9.60 -41.90
C ASN A 263 -6.39 -10.69 -41.55
N ASN A 264 -6.03 -11.95 -41.66
CA ASN A 264 -6.90 -13.07 -41.26
C ASN A 264 -7.11 -13.08 -39.73
N TRP A 265 -6.04 -12.88 -38.95
CA TRP A 265 -6.11 -12.85 -37.53
C TRP A 265 -7.00 -11.69 -37.03
N ILE A 266 -6.85 -10.47 -37.60
CA ILE A 266 -7.68 -9.29 -37.29
C ILE A 266 -9.15 -9.52 -37.70
N LYS A 267 -9.42 -10.10 -38.86
CA LYS A 267 -10.79 -10.45 -39.26
C LYS A 267 -11.44 -11.41 -38.26
N GLY A 268 -10.70 -12.40 -37.78
CA GLY A 268 -11.17 -13.32 -36.75
C GLY A 268 -11.43 -12.64 -35.43
N LEU A 269 -10.57 -11.70 -35.05
CA LEU A 269 -10.73 -10.93 -33.80
C LEU A 269 -11.96 -10.00 -33.87
N ASN A 270 -12.14 -9.25 -34.97
CA ASN A 270 -13.31 -8.42 -35.20
C ASN A 270 -14.63 -9.21 -35.15
N LYS A 271 -14.65 -10.45 -35.68
CA LYS A 271 -15.84 -11.31 -35.61
C LYS A 271 -16.21 -11.73 -34.19
N LYS A 272 -15.22 -11.81 -33.27
CA LYS A 272 -15.43 -12.20 -31.88
C LYS A 272 -15.70 -11.01 -30.95
N LEU A 273 -15.22 -9.83 -31.32
CA LEU A 273 -15.57 -8.57 -30.69
C LEU A 273 -16.99 -8.21 -31.10
N SER A 274 -17.99 -8.83 -30.45
CA SER A 274 -19.39 -8.54 -30.74
C SER A 274 -19.73 -7.10 -30.38
N ASP A 275 -20.48 -6.44 -31.28
CA ASP A 275 -21.10 -5.16 -30.98
C ASP A 275 -22.10 -5.31 -29.85
N LYS A 276 -21.95 -4.49 -28.82
CA LYS A 276 -22.97 -4.33 -27.76
C LYS A 276 -23.94 -3.25 -28.23
N ALA A 277 -25.16 -3.25 -27.71
CA ALA A 277 -26.18 -2.26 -28.07
C ALA A 277 -25.70 -0.79 -27.91
N THR A 278 -24.74 -0.55 -27.01
CA THR A 278 -24.20 0.78 -26.66
C THR A 278 -22.78 1.03 -27.15
N ALA A 279 -22.08 0.03 -27.73
CA ALA A 279 -20.69 0.18 -28.13
C ALA A 279 -20.38 -0.61 -29.40
N LYS A 280 -19.72 0.06 -30.36
CA LYS A 280 -19.15 -0.56 -31.56
C LYS A 280 -17.65 -0.68 -31.42
N ASN A 281 -17.13 -1.88 -31.69
CA ASN A 281 -15.72 -2.18 -31.60
C ASN A 281 -15.15 -2.46 -33.00
N SER A 282 -13.96 -1.94 -33.29
CA SER A 282 -13.24 -2.28 -34.53
C SER A 282 -11.75 -2.43 -34.26
N VAL A 283 -11.13 -3.36 -34.97
CA VAL A 283 -9.68 -3.59 -34.93
C VAL A 283 -9.10 -3.38 -36.31
N LYS A 284 -8.06 -2.57 -36.41
CA LYS A 284 -7.36 -2.21 -37.63
C LYS A 284 -5.87 -2.49 -37.49
N LEU A 285 -5.19 -2.72 -38.60
CA LEU A 285 -3.73 -2.86 -38.66
C LEU A 285 -3.08 -1.53 -39.05
N ASP A 286 -2.08 -1.10 -38.29
CA ASP A 286 -1.13 -0.08 -38.69
C ASP A 286 0.21 -0.77 -39.04
N GLU A 287 0.37 -1.14 -40.29
CA GLU A 287 1.54 -1.88 -40.78
C GLU A 287 2.83 -1.04 -40.66
N LYS A 288 2.76 0.26 -40.92
CA LYS A 288 3.92 1.14 -40.89
C LYS A 288 4.55 1.22 -39.49
N ARG A 289 3.72 1.21 -38.46
CA ARG A 289 4.16 1.31 -37.05
C ARG A 289 4.19 -0.04 -36.31
N LYS A 290 3.85 -1.14 -36.99
CA LYS A 290 3.73 -2.48 -36.36
C LYS A 290 2.83 -2.48 -35.13
N ASN A 291 1.66 -1.85 -35.26
CA ASN A 291 0.67 -1.75 -34.20
C ASN A 291 -0.67 -2.35 -34.65
N ILE A 292 -1.45 -2.77 -33.68
CA ILE A 292 -2.87 -3.07 -33.84
C ILE A 292 -3.62 -1.95 -33.12
N ILE A 293 -4.55 -1.32 -33.83
CA ILE A 293 -5.37 -0.23 -33.30
C ILE A 293 -6.74 -0.82 -33.00
N PHE A 294 -7.13 -0.80 -31.74
CA PHE A 294 -8.46 -1.12 -31.28
C PHE A 294 -9.23 0.20 -31.08
N GLU A 295 -10.31 0.38 -31.82
CA GLU A 295 -11.19 1.52 -31.71
C GLU A 295 -12.52 1.09 -31.08
N ARG A 296 -12.95 1.82 -30.07
CA ARG A 296 -14.26 1.64 -29.41
C ARG A 296 -15.04 2.95 -29.53
N PHE A 297 -16.21 2.86 -30.08
CA PHE A 297 -17.15 3.96 -30.13
C PHE A 297 -18.29 3.69 -29.13
N GLU A 298 -18.39 4.53 -28.11
CA GLU A 298 -19.35 4.38 -27.03
C GLU A 298 -19.83 5.76 -26.55
N TYR A 299 -21.14 5.92 -26.41
CA TYR A 299 -21.78 7.17 -25.99
C TYR A 299 -21.32 8.43 -26.76
N GLY A 300 -21.13 8.30 -28.08
CA GLY A 300 -20.70 9.42 -28.92
C GLY A 300 -19.20 9.70 -28.93
N ASN A 301 -18.40 9.00 -28.11
CA ASN A 301 -16.95 9.16 -28.06
C ASN A 301 -16.24 7.98 -28.72
N SER A 302 -15.13 8.28 -29.40
CA SER A 302 -14.23 7.25 -29.93
C SER A 302 -12.97 7.19 -29.08
N VAL A 303 -12.68 6.01 -28.54
CA VAL A 303 -11.45 5.72 -27.80
C VAL A 303 -10.62 4.73 -28.59
N ALA A 304 -9.38 5.08 -28.89
CA ALA A 304 -8.43 4.20 -29.58
C ALA A 304 -7.35 3.71 -28.62
N ASN A 305 -7.19 2.40 -28.53
CA ASN A 305 -6.06 1.76 -27.84
C ASN A 305 -5.08 1.21 -28.88
N ILE A 306 -3.80 1.54 -28.71
CA ILE A 306 -2.72 1.10 -29.59
C ILE A 306 -1.99 -0.06 -28.95
N ILE A 307 -1.98 -1.21 -29.60
CA ILE A 307 -1.33 -2.43 -29.14
C ILE A 307 -0.10 -2.69 -30.01
N PRO A 308 1.11 -2.46 -29.53
CA PRO A 308 2.33 -2.73 -30.29
C PRO A 308 2.56 -4.23 -30.44
N PHE A 309 3.20 -4.66 -31.51
CA PHE A 309 3.54 -6.09 -31.72
C PHE A 309 4.43 -6.65 -30.61
N SER A 310 5.20 -5.80 -29.92
CA SER A 310 5.99 -6.20 -28.74
C SER A 310 5.12 -6.72 -27.61
N PHE A 311 3.88 -6.27 -27.49
CA PHE A 311 2.92 -6.77 -26.49
C PHE A 311 2.76 -8.29 -26.58
N PHE A 312 2.69 -8.84 -27.78
CA PHE A 312 2.52 -10.28 -28.03
C PHE A 312 3.73 -11.14 -27.65
N LYS A 313 4.85 -10.51 -27.25
CA LYS A 313 6.03 -11.17 -26.67
C LYS A 313 6.18 -10.89 -25.16
N SER A 314 5.31 -10.07 -24.58
CA SER A 314 5.36 -9.62 -23.19
C SER A 314 4.95 -10.73 -22.20
N LYS A 315 5.27 -10.49 -20.91
CA LYS A 315 4.77 -11.33 -19.81
C LYS A 315 3.23 -11.29 -19.73
N SER A 316 2.63 -10.13 -19.99
CA SER A 316 1.17 -9.94 -20.00
C SER A 316 0.48 -10.84 -21.02
N TYR A 317 1.01 -10.94 -22.24
CA TYR A 317 0.45 -11.83 -23.23
C TYR A 317 0.61 -13.31 -22.88
N LYS A 318 1.71 -13.68 -22.20
CA LYS A 318 1.89 -15.06 -21.69
C LYS A 318 0.82 -15.45 -20.67
N ILE A 319 0.40 -14.51 -19.80
CA ILE A 319 -0.71 -14.71 -18.84
C ILE A 319 -2.01 -14.99 -19.61
N ILE A 320 -2.32 -14.21 -20.64
CA ILE A 320 -3.51 -14.43 -21.50
C ILE A 320 -3.48 -15.82 -22.14
N MET A 321 -2.32 -16.23 -22.64
CA MET A 321 -2.17 -17.56 -23.27
C MET A 321 -2.24 -18.70 -22.25
N SER A 322 -1.72 -18.52 -21.03
CA SER A 322 -1.86 -19.49 -19.94
C SER A 322 -3.33 -19.74 -19.61
N LEU A 323 -4.14 -18.67 -19.46
CA LEU A 323 -5.58 -18.80 -19.22
C LEU A 323 -6.28 -19.50 -20.40
N LYS A 324 -5.93 -19.16 -21.63
CA LYS A 324 -6.47 -19.81 -22.82
C LYS A 324 -6.21 -21.33 -22.81
N VAL A 325 -5.00 -21.75 -22.48
CA VAL A 325 -4.64 -23.18 -22.41
C VAL A 325 -5.42 -23.88 -21.29
N SER A 326 -5.47 -23.27 -20.09
CA SER A 326 -6.15 -23.83 -18.94
C SER A 326 -7.67 -23.92 -19.12
N SER A 327 -8.28 -22.99 -19.87
CA SER A 327 -9.72 -22.93 -20.12
C SER A 327 -10.18 -23.69 -21.37
N LYS A 328 -9.27 -24.31 -22.14
CA LYS A 328 -9.56 -24.92 -23.43
C LYS A 328 -10.67 -25.97 -23.39
N GLU A 329 -10.78 -26.70 -22.30
CA GLU A 329 -11.78 -27.77 -22.12
C GLU A 329 -13.14 -27.26 -21.65
N ILE A 330 -13.23 -26.01 -21.20
CA ILE A 330 -14.47 -25.42 -20.66
C ILE A 330 -15.34 -24.95 -21.81
N LYS A 331 -16.59 -25.41 -21.82
CA LYS A 331 -17.59 -24.98 -22.80
C LYS A 331 -18.73 -24.29 -22.09
N LEU A 332 -19.05 -23.07 -22.50
CA LEU A 332 -20.22 -22.32 -22.02
C LEU A 332 -21.50 -23.13 -22.20
N GLY A 333 -22.33 -23.22 -21.15
CA GLY A 333 -23.61 -23.92 -21.16
C GLY A 333 -23.55 -25.42 -20.86
N THR A 334 -22.35 -26.06 -20.83
CA THR A 334 -22.21 -27.49 -20.51
C THR A 334 -21.37 -27.77 -19.28
N SER A 335 -20.58 -26.80 -18.83
CA SER A 335 -19.74 -26.91 -17.64
C SER A 335 -20.47 -26.38 -16.41
N SER A 336 -20.37 -27.09 -15.29
CA SER A 336 -20.97 -26.69 -13.99
C SER A 336 -19.99 -26.88 -12.86
N LEU A 337 -20.12 -26.04 -11.84
CA LEU A 337 -19.35 -26.16 -10.60
C LEU A 337 -20.23 -26.84 -9.56
N GLU A 338 -19.74 -27.90 -8.92
CA GLU A 338 -20.44 -28.63 -7.87
C GLU A 338 -19.59 -28.65 -6.60
N ASN A 339 -20.24 -28.50 -5.43
CA ASN A 339 -19.58 -28.68 -4.17
C ASN A 339 -19.36 -30.16 -3.86
N ASN A 340 -18.20 -30.51 -3.34
CA ASN A 340 -17.89 -31.85 -2.88
C ASN A 340 -18.76 -32.27 -1.67
N ASP A 341 -19.11 -31.27 -0.82
CA ASP A 341 -20.00 -31.46 0.33
C ASP A 341 -21.34 -30.82 0.01
N CYS A 342 -22.41 -31.60 0.22
CA CYS A 342 -23.80 -31.20 -0.02
C CYS A 342 -24.32 -30.19 1.06
N LEU A 343 -23.56 -29.16 1.35
CA LEU A 343 -23.93 -28.06 2.24
C LEU A 343 -24.10 -26.80 1.41
N LEU A 344 -25.36 -26.46 1.17
CA LEU A 344 -25.82 -25.13 0.76
C LEU A 344 -25.35 -24.10 1.80
N TYR A 345 -24.18 -23.51 1.57
CA TYR A 345 -23.84 -22.28 2.25
C TYR A 345 -24.56 -21.13 1.52
N THR A 346 -25.64 -20.67 2.12
CA THR A 346 -26.15 -19.33 1.84
C THR A 346 -25.04 -18.34 2.23
N SER A 347 -24.73 -17.43 1.33
CA SER A 347 -23.81 -16.32 1.58
C SER A 347 -24.19 -15.66 2.92
N PRO A 348 -23.26 -15.51 3.89
CA PRO A 348 -23.55 -14.77 5.11
C PRO A 348 -24.02 -13.38 4.76
N SER A 349 -25.08 -12.91 5.42
CA SER A 349 -25.55 -11.55 5.30
C SER A 349 -24.42 -10.59 5.71
N PRO A 350 -24.29 -9.39 5.10
CA PRO A 350 -23.35 -8.36 5.57
C PRO A 350 -23.50 -8.00 7.06
N ARG A 351 -24.61 -8.40 7.70
CA ARG A 351 -24.86 -8.23 9.14
C ARG A 351 -24.20 -9.30 10.03
N ASP A 352 -23.65 -10.34 9.45
CA ASP A 352 -22.97 -11.45 10.18
C ASP A 352 -21.45 -11.24 10.20
N LEU A 353 -20.96 -10.06 9.82
CA LEU A 353 -19.54 -9.67 9.79
C LEU A 353 -19.15 -8.74 10.94
N ASP A 354 -20.02 -8.56 11.98
CA ASP A 354 -19.68 -7.85 13.22
C ASP A 354 -18.94 -8.74 14.22
#